data_a2cbf51ea3926bb482921f37d832b8c5
#
_entry.id   a2cbf51ea3926bb482921f37d832b8c5
#
_cell.length_a   1.000
_cell.length_b   1.000
_cell.length_c   1.000
_cell.angle_alpha   90.00
_cell.angle_beta   90.00
_cell.angle_gamma   90.00
#
_symmetry.space_group_name_H-M   'P 1'
#
loop_
_entity.id
_entity.type
_entity.pdbx_description
1 polymer ?
#
loop_
_entity_poly.entity_id
_entity_poly.type
_entity_poly.pdbx_seq_one_letter_code
_entity_poly.pdbx_strand_id
1 'polypeptide(L)'
;DVPTRLPAWHLVGGKDLLDDSELTGDEPDDGYPVLLGDWIKRDGLTCLKVKLRGNDAHWDLDRLTRVGRIAIDNGVTWLTSDFNCTVTDPNYVNEILDDLMQAHPRIYQMILYVEQPFPYDLEANRIDVHSVSARKPLFMDESAHDWRLIRLGRELGWTGVALKTCKTQTGAILSLCWAKAHGQTLMVQ
;
A
#
# COMPACT_ATOMS: atom_id res chain seq x y z
N ASP A 1 -9.58 18.53 18.04
CA ASP A 1 -9.94 17.31 18.78
C ASP A 1 -9.07 16.15 18.28
N VAL A 2 -8.58 15.34 19.22
CA VAL A 2 -7.83 14.12 18.87
C VAL A 2 -8.86 13.06 18.47
N PRO A 3 -8.69 12.37 17.32
CA PRO A 3 -9.61 11.31 16.93
C PRO A 3 -9.59 10.19 17.97
N THR A 4 -10.77 9.74 18.38
CA THR A 4 -10.93 8.65 19.36
C THR A 4 -10.88 7.26 18.70
N ARG A 5 -10.90 7.21 17.37
CA ARG A 5 -10.81 5.99 16.56
C ARG A 5 -9.93 6.24 15.35
N LEU A 6 -9.10 5.26 14.99
CA LEU A 6 -8.31 5.26 13.78
C LEU A 6 -8.71 4.06 12.92
N PRO A 7 -8.78 4.21 11.57
CA PRO A 7 -8.92 3.06 10.68
C PRO A 7 -7.69 2.16 10.81
N ALA A 8 -7.92 0.86 11.00
CA ALA A 8 -6.85 -0.12 10.95
C ALA A 8 -6.72 -0.65 9.53
N TRP A 9 -5.50 -0.72 9.03
CA TRP A 9 -5.18 -1.34 7.75
C TRP A 9 -4.82 -2.79 7.98
N HIS A 10 -5.72 -3.71 7.61
CA HIS A 10 -5.44 -5.14 7.69
C HIS A 10 -4.48 -5.55 6.56
N LEU A 11 -3.39 -6.20 6.94
CA LEU A 11 -2.41 -6.69 5.99
C LEU A 11 -2.93 -7.94 5.27
N VAL A 12 -2.93 -7.90 3.94
CA VAL A 12 -3.16 -9.07 3.09
C VAL A 12 -1.81 -9.47 2.51
N GLY A 13 -1.16 -10.44 3.13
CA GLY A 13 0.16 -10.95 2.75
C GLY A 13 0.13 -11.72 1.43
N GLY A 14 1.30 -11.87 0.81
CA GLY A 14 1.41 -12.57 -0.47
C GLY A 14 1.09 -14.08 -0.42
N LYS A 15 1.06 -14.67 0.78
CA LYS A 15 0.74 -16.08 1.03
C LYS A 15 -0.61 -16.30 1.71
N ASP A 16 -1.31 -15.21 2.09
CA ASP A 16 -2.60 -15.33 2.74
C ASP A 16 -3.63 -15.87 1.76
N LEU A 17 -4.46 -16.80 2.23
CA LEU A 17 -5.47 -17.46 1.42
C LEU A 17 -6.64 -16.49 1.17
N LEU A 18 -7.05 -16.39 -0.08
CA LEU A 18 -8.10 -15.46 -0.48
C LEU A 18 -9.49 -16.11 -0.51
N ASP A 19 -9.58 -17.31 -1.04
CA ASP A 19 -10.85 -18.03 -1.25
C ASP A 19 -10.68 -19.55 -1.11
N ASP A 20 -11.81 -20.26 -1.11
CA ASP A 20 -11.89 -21.71 -0.90
C ASP A 20 -11.03 -22.54 -1.86
N SER A 21 -10.71 -22.01 -3.04
CA SER A 21 -9.90 -22.73 -4.04
C SER A 21 -8.43 -22.88 -3.63
N GLU A 22 -8.01 -22.11 -2.64
CA GLU A 22 -6.64 -22.13 -2.10
C GLU A 22 -6.48 -23.01 -0.87
N LEU A 23 -7.59 -23.56 -0.34
CA LEU A 23 -7.55 -24.45 0.83
C LEU A 23 -6.92 -25.79 0.48
N THR A 24 -6.05 -26.27 1.36
CA THR A 24 -5.34 -27.56 1.24
C THR A 24 -5.87 -28.63 2.16
N GLY A 25 -6.56 -28.20 3.24
CA GLY A 25 -7.02 -29.09 4.34
C GLY A 25 -6.02 -29.20 5.48
N ASP A 26 -4.86 -28.56 5.38
CA ASP A 26 -3.80 -28.52 6.40
C ASP A 26 -3.77 -27.19 7.16
N GLU A 27 -4.80 -26.35 6.98
CA GLU A 27 -4.87 -25.04 7.61
C GLU A 27 -4.99 -25.18 9.14
N PRO A 28 -4.43 -24.23 9.92
CA PRO A 28 -4.48 -24.28 11.37
C PRO A 28 -5.94 -24.16 11.88
N ASP A 29 -6.29 -25.02 12.83
CA ASP A 29 -7.55 -24.97 13.60
C ASP A 29 -7.29 -24.31 14.96
N ASP A 30 -6.97 -23.03 14.93
CA ASP A 30 -6.63 -22.23 16.12
C ASP A 30 -7.73 -21.24 16.54
N GLY A 31 -8.88 -21.34 15.90
CA GLY A 31 -10.04 -20.46 16.13
C GLY A 31 -9.97 -19.11 15.42
N TYR A 32 -8.97 -18.90 14.54
CA TYR A 32 -8.86 -17.72 13.69
C TYR A 32 -9.31 -18.03 12.25
N PRO A 33 -9.83 -17.02 11.53
CA PRO A 33 -10.13 -17.19 10.11
C PRO A 33 -8.88 -17.50 9.30
N VAL A 34 -9.03 -18.25 8.23
CA VAL A 34 -7.97 -18.55 7.27
C VAL A 34 -8.15 -17.72 6.00
N LEU A 35 -9.41 -17.52 5.60
CA LEU A 35 -9.76 -16.82 4.37
C LEU A 35 -9.98 -15.32 4.60
N LEU A 36 -9.59 -14.52 3.61
CA LEU A 36 -9.69 -13.05 3.68
C LEU A 36 -11.14 -12.58 3.95
N GLY A 37 -12.13 -13.18 3.27
CA GLY A 37 -13.54 -12.81 3.45
C GLY A 37 -14.03 -13.00 4.89
N ASP A 38 -13.56 -14.03 5.58
CA ASP A 38 -13.93 -14.32 6.95
C ASP A 38 -13.23 -13.40 7.95
N TRP A 39 -11.95 -13.03 7.69
CA TRP A 39 -11.27 -11.98 8.44
C TRP A 39 -12.02 -10.65 8.37
N ILE A 40 -12.45 -10.24 7.17
CA ILE A 40 -13.21 -9.00 6.97
C ILE A 40 -14.49 -9.01 7.81
N LYS A 41 -15.25 -10.11 7.76
CA LYS A 41 -16.53 -10.24 8.49
C LYS A 41 -16.32 -10.24 10.01
N ARG A 42 -15.34 -11.04 10.48
CA ARG A 42 -15.07 -11.20 11.92
C ARG A 42 -14.68 -9.88 12.58
N ASP A 43 -13.76 -9.15 11.95
CA ASP A 43 -13.13 -7.97 12.54
C ASP A 43 -13.75 -6.65 12.04
N GLY A 44 -14.74 -6.72 11.13
CA GLY A 44 -15.37 -5.53 10.55
C GLY A 44 -14.39 -4.65 9.78
N LEU A 45 -13.51 -5.28 8.99
CA LEU A 45 -12.42 -4.58 8.31
C LEU A 45 -12.96 -3.68 7.20
N THR A 46 -12.48 -2.45 7.14
CA THR A 46 -12.88 -1.47 6.12
C THR A 46 -11.71 -0.99 5.25
N CYS A 47 -10.49 -1.33 5.63
CA CYS A 47 -9.26 -0.93 4.96
C CYS A 47 -8.30 -2.13 4.85
N LEU A 48 -7.80 -2.41 3.63
CA LEU A 48 -6.86 -3.50 3.39
C LEU A 48 -5.55 -2.99 2.77
N LYS A 49 -4.42 -3.47 3.28
CA LYS A 49 -3.09 -3.25 2.70
C LYS A 49 -2.65 -4.52 1.96
N VAL A 50 -2.57 -4.45 0.63
CA VAL A 50 -2.26 -5.60 -0.22
C VAL A 50 -0.77 -5.67 -0.51
N LYS A 51 -0.13 -6.75 -0.08
CA LYS A 51 1.28 -7.02 -0.40
C LYS A 51 1.44 -7.61 -1.79
N LEU A 52 2.35 -7.05 -2.56
CA LEU A 52 2.68 -7.42 -3.93
C LEU A 52 4.13 -7.86 -4.04
N ARG A 53 4.48 -8.49 -5.18
CA ARG A 53 5.82 -9.03 -5.41
C ARG A 53 6.76 -8.05 -6.10
N GLY A 54 6.23 -7.25 -7.04
CA GLY A 54 7.00 -6.29 -7.82
C GLY A 54 7.95 -6.90 -8.87
N ASN A 55 7.82 -8.20 -9.14
CA ASN A 55 8.62 -8.94 -10.11
C ASN A 55 7.81 -9.89 -11.00
N ASP A 56 6.49 -9.91 -10.86
CA ASP A 56 5.54 -10.68 -11.66
C ASP A 56 4.26 -9.85 -11.80
N ALA A 57 4.18 -9.05 -12.87
CA ALA A 57 3.08 -8.11 -13.09
C ALA A 57 1.73 -8.82 -13.24
N HIS A 58 1.70 -10.01 -13.83
CA HIS A 58 0.47 -10.79 -13.96
C HIS A 58 -0.04 -11.25 -12.60
N TRP A 59 0.85 -11.76 -11.74
CA TRP A 59 0.49 -12.16 -10.39
C TRP A 59 0.03 -10.97 -9.55
N ASP A 60 0.73 -9.83 -9.63
CA ASP A 60 0.39 -8.62 -8.87
C ASP A 60 -0.97 -8.05 -9.29
N LEU A 61 -1.26 -8.03 -10.59
CA LEU A 61 -2.56 -7.60 -11.13
C LEU A 61 -3.68 -8.55 -10.72
N ASP A 62 -3.46 -9.88 -10.81
CA ASP A 62 -4.41 -10.88 -10.36
C ASP A 62 -4.68 -10.76 -8.86
N ARG A 63 -3.63 -10.62 -8.04
CA ARG A 63 -3.74 -10.45 -6.59
C ARG A 63 -4.60 -9.24 -6.23
N LEU A 64 -4.32 -8.07 -6.83
CA LEU A 64 -5.10 -6.86 -6.63
C LEU A 64 -6.56 -7.03 -7.08
N THR A 65 -6.78 -7.68 -8.19
CA THR A 65 -8.13 -7.93 -8.73
C THR A 65 -8.94 -8.86 -7.83
N ARG A 66 -8.36 -9.96 -7.37
CA ARG A 66 -9.02 -10.93 -6.49
C ARG A 66 -9.32 -10.32 -5.13
N VAL A 67 -8.34 -9.69 -4.49
CA VAL A 67 -8.54 -8.98 -3.21
C VAL A 67 -9.59 -7.89 -3.36
N GLY A 68 -9.54 -7.13 -4.46
CA GLY A 68 -10.50 -6.07 -4.74
C GLY A 68 -11.93 -6.57 -4.90
N ARG A 69 -12.14 -7.73 -5.54
CA ARG A 69 -13.48 -8.37 -5.64
C ARG A 69 -13.99 -8.78 -4.27
N ILE A 70 -13.18 -9.49 -3.48
CA ILE A 70 -13.54 -9.89 -2.11
C ILE A 70 -13.85 -8.66 -1.25
N ALA A 71 -13.06 -7.60 -1.38
CA ALA A 71 -13.25 -6.35 -0.68
C ALA A 71 -14.61 -5.70 -1.03
N ILE A 72 -14.97 -5.65 -2.33
CA ILE A 72 -16.25 -5.13 -2.80
C ILE A 72 -17.42 -5.93 -2.22
N ASP A 73 -17.34 -7.26 -2.30
CA ASP A 73 -18.41 -8.17 -1.85
C ASP A 73 -18.62 -8.11 -0.33
N ASN A 74 -17.63 -7.71 0.43
CA ASN A 74 -17.68 -7.60 1.90
C ASN A 74 -17.72 -6.15 2.42
N GLY A 75 -17.93 -5.14 1.55
CA GLY A 75 -18.15 -3.75 1.96
C GLY A 75 -16.89 -3.00 2.44
N VAL A 76 -15.69 -3.47 2.07
CA VAL A 76 -14.44 -2.75 2.33
C VAL A 76 -14.41 -1.45 1.52
N THR A 77 -13.93 -0.38 2.14
CA THR A 77 -13.93 0.96 1.53
C THR A 77 -12.64 1.26 0.79
N TRP A 78 -11.48 0.94 1.39
CA TRP A 78 -10.18 1.34 0.89
C TRP A 78 -9.20 0.18 0.76
N LEU A 79 -8.35 0.29 -0.27
CA LEU A 79 -7.20 -0.57 -0.50
C LEU A 79 -5.93 0.28 -0.54
N THR A 80 -4.79 -0.31 -0.22
CA THR A 80 -3.47 0.18 -0.62
C THR A 80 -2.69 -0.97 -1.24
N SER A 81 -1.70 -0.66 -2.07
CA SER A 81 -0.79 -1.65 -2.63
C SER A 81 0.63 -1.38 -2.16
N ASP A 82 1.33 -2.40 -1.72
CA ASP A 82 2.69 -2.29 -1.17
C ASP A 82 3.61 -3.31 -1.85
N PHE A 83 4.62 -2.80 -2.56
CA PHE A 83 5.58 -3.61 -3.32
C PHE A 83 6.90 -3.87 -2.56
N ASN A 84 7.07 -3.30 -1.38
CA ASN A 84 8.25 -3.51 -0.51
C ASN A 84 9.60 -3.33 -1.23
N CYS A 85 9.79 -2.21 -1.94
CA CYS A 85 11.06 -1.82 -2.59
C CYS A 85 11.53 -2.72 -3.74
N THR A 86 10.67 -3.54 -4.34
CA THR A 86 11.10 -4.58 -5.29
C THR A 86 11.15 -4.13 -6.75
N VAL A 87 10.43 -3.07 -7.10
CA VAL A 87 10.31 -2.57 -8.47
C VAL A 87 11.46 -1.62 -8.80
N THR A 88 12.00 -1.71 -10.02
CA THR A 88 13.08 -0.82 -10.49
C THR A 88 12.69 0.07 -11.67
N ASP A 89 11.58 -0.26 -12.35
CA ASP A 89 11.06 0.51 -13.49
C ASP A 89 9.65 1.05 -13.18
N PRO A 90 9.42 2.38 -13.21
CA PRO A 90 8.10 2.96 -13.02
C PRO A 90 7.01 2.42 -13.98
N ASN A 91 7.38 1.97 -15.18
CA ASN A 91 6.43 1.42 -16.13
C ASN A 91 5.74 0.15 -15.60
N TYR A 92 6.43 -0.65 -14.79
CA TYR A 92 5.82 -1.81 -14.14
C TYR A 92 4.57 -1.45 -13.33
N VAL A 93 4.68 -0.40 -12.51
CA VAL A 93 3.55 0.06 -11.67
C VAL A 93 2.50 0.77 -12.54
N ASN A 94 2.94 1.54 -13.53
CA ASN A 94 2.04 2.25 -14.45
C ASN A 94 1.14 1.29 -15.21
N GLU A 95 1.68 0.22 -15.77
CA GLU A 95 0.92 -0.80 -16.52
C GLU A 95 -0.14 -1.46 -15.63
N ILE A 96 0.23 -1.88 -14.40
CA ILE A 96 -0.74 -2.46 -13.45
C ILE A 96 -1.87 -1.47 -13.13
N LEU A 97 -1.54 -0.19 -12.89
CA LEU A 97 -2.55 0.82 -12.58
C LEU A 97 -3.44 1.15 -13.77
N ASP A 98 -2.87 1.21 -14.99
CA ASP A 98 -3.62 1.47 -16.23
C ASP A 98 -4.55 0.29 -16.55
N ASP A 99 -4.10 -0.96 -16.41
CA ASP A 99 -4.91 -2.16 -16.58
C ASP A 99 -6.05 -2.22 -15.57
N LEU A 100 -5.78 -1.92 -14.29
CA LEU A 100 -6.84 -1.83 -13.27
C LEU A 100 -7.85 -0.72 -13.60
N MET A 101 -7.38 0.44 -14.03
CA MET A 101 -8.27 1.55 -14.38
C MET A 101 -9.18 1.19 -15.55
N GLN A 102 -8.66 0.47 -16.54
CA GLN A 102 -9.39 0.07 -17.73
C GLN A 102 -10.35 -1.10 -17.48
N ALA A 103 -9.85 -2.18 -16.87
CA ALA A 103 -10.61 -3.43 -16.71
C ALA A 103 -11.41 -3.51 -15.40
N HIS A 104 -10.94 -2.86 -14.34
CA HIS A 104 -11.51 -2.92 -12.98
C HIS A 104 -11.59 -1.54 -12.31
N PRO A 105 -12.28 -0.55 -12.92
CA PRO A 105 -12.26 0.86 -12.48
C PRO A 105 -12.71 1.04 -11.02
N ARG A 106 -13.61 0.21 -10.50
CA ARG A 106 -14.04 0.26 -9.10
C ARG A 106 -12.90 -0.13 -8.16
N ILE A 107 -12.15 -1.18 -8.48
CA ILE A 107 -10.98 -1.60 -7.68
C ILE A 107 -9.90 -0.52 -7.74
N TYR A 108 -9.63 0.01 -8.93
CA TYR A 108 -8.72 1.14 -9.08
C TYR A 108 -9.10 2.33 -8.18
N GLN A 109 -10.39 2.70 -8.13
CA GLN A 109 -10.87 3.80 -7.28
C GLN A 109 -10.68 3.52 -5.79
N MET A 110 -10.79 2.26 -5.36
CA MET A 110 -10.58 1.87 -3.96
C MET A 110 -9.11 1.99 -3.53
N ILE A 111 -8.15 1.91 -4.44
CA ILE A 111 -6.73 2.10 -4.13
C ILE A 111 -6.48 3.55 -3.75
N LEU A 112 -6.21 3.79 -2.47
CA LEU A 112 -5.99 5.13 -1.93
C LEU A 112 -4.59 5.65 -2.29
N TYR A 113 -3.57 4.80 -2.20
CA TYR A 113 -2.19 5.09 -2.58
C TYR A 113 -1.41 3.81 -2.89
N VAL A 114 -0.28 3.98 -3.56
CA VAL A 114 0.75 2.96 -3.78
C VAL A 114 1.89 3.22 -2.79
N GLU A 115 2.35 2.19 -2.09
CA GLU A 115 3.38 2.29 -1.06
C GLU A 115 4.67 1.66 -1.53
N GLN A 116 5.76 2.38 -1.37
CA GLN A 116 7.16 2.00 -1.53
C GLN A 116 7.45 0.96 -2.63
N PRO A 117 7.08 1.19 -3.89
CA PRO A 117 7.39 0.22 -4.94
C PRO A 117 8.89 0.15 -5.26
N PHE A 118 9.60 1.27 -5.15
CA PHE A 118 10.99 1.42 -5.58
C PHE A 118 11.99 1.26 -4.43
N PRO A 119 13.29 0.99 -4.74
CA PRO A 119 14.33 0.82 -3.74
C PRO A 119 14.36 1.94 -2.71
N TYR A 120 14.60 1.59 -1.44
CA TYR A 120 14.54 2.54 -0.32
C TYR A 120 15.70 3.54 -0.30
N ASP A 121 16.85 3.19 -0.86
CA ASP A 121 18.00 4.10 -0.96
C ASP A 121 17.81 5.05 -2.15
N LEU A 122 17.15 6.18 -1.89
CA LEU A 122 16.85 7.18 -2.91
C LEU A 122 18.09 7.93 -3.41
N GLU A 123 19.17 7.97 -2.64
CA GLU A 123 20.40 8.63 -3.06
C GLU A 123 21.14 7.80 -4.10
N ALA A 124 21.17 6.48 -3.91
CA ALA A 124 21.71 5.52 -4.87
C ALA A 124 20.78 5.25 -6.05
N ASN A 125 19.45 5.32 -5.84
CA ASN A 125 18.43 4.99 -6.84
C ASN A 125 17.52 6.20 -7.11
N ARG A 126 18.02 7.17 -7.86
CA ARG A 126 17.29 8.41 -8.21
C ARG A 126 16.30 8.19 -9.35
N ILE A 127 15.26 7.40 -9.07
CA ILE A 127 14.22 7.08 -10.04
C ILE A 127 13.20 8.22 -10.07
N ASP A 128 12.91 8.76 -11.25
CA ASP A 128 11.81 9.70 -11.47
C ASP A 128 10.48 8.93 -11.44
N VAL A 129 9.64 9.23 -10.47
CA VAL A 129 8.38 8.52 -10.22
C VAL A 129 7.13 9.37 -10.46
N HIS A 130 7.28 10.53 -11.10
CA HIS A 130 6.15 11.42 -11.41
C HIS A 130 5.07 10.74 -12.26
N SER A 131 5.44 9.81 -13.14
CA SER A 131 4.47 9.08 -13.96
C SER A 131 3.55 8.20 -13.13
N VAL A 132 4.05 7.60 -12.03
CA VAL A 132 3.26 6.79 -11.11
C VAL A 132 2.38 7.69 -10.24
N SER A 133 2.94 8.74 -9.66
CA SER A 133 2.20 9.65 -8.79
C SER A 133 1.14 10.48 -9.52
N ALA A 134 1.24 10.62 -10.84
CA ALA A 134 0.18 11.19 -11.67
C ALA A 134 -1.07 10.29 -11.76
N ARG A 135 -0.94 8.97 -11.47
CA ARG A 135 -2.05 8.01 -11.48
C ARG A 135 -2.65 7.79 -10.10
N LYS A 136 -1.79 7.61 -9.10
CA LYS A 136 -2.18 7.40 -7.69
C LYS A 136 -1.19 8.08 -6.76
N PRO A 137 -1.61 8.58 -5.60
CA PRO A 137 -0.68 9.03 -4.57
C PRO A 137 0.37 7.95 -4.30
N LEU A 138 1.63 8.35 -4.20
CA LEU A 138 2.77 7.47 -4.05
C LEU A 138 3.47 7.74 -2.71
N PHE A 139 3.46 6.76 -1.82
CA PHE A 139 3.94 6.90 -0.45
C PHE A 139 5.31 6.28 -0.24
N MET A 140 6.17 7.05 0.38
CA MET A 140 7.44 6.59 0.93
C MET A 140 7.18 5.85 2.24
N ASP A 141 7.75 4.67 2.41
CA ASP A 141 7.78 3.91 3.66
C ASP A 141 9.21 3.65 4.11
N GLU A 142 9.87 2.62 3.60
CA GLU A 142 11.24 2.29 3.96
C GLU A 142 12.24 3.41 3.64
N SER A 143 11.98 4.23 2.63
CA SER A 143 12.81 5.38 2.27
C SER A 143 12.59 6.61 3.16
N ALA A 144 11.53 6.66 3.96
CA ALA A 144 11.17 7.83 4.77
C ALA A 144 11.91 7.87 6.12
N HIS A 145 13.23 7.71 6.13
CA HIS A 145 14.02 7.65 7.36
C HIS A 145 14.17 9.00 8.05
N ASP A 146 14.28 10.08 7.29
CA ASP A 146 14.40 11.44 7.80
C ASP A 146 13.84 12.47 6.80
N TRP A 147 13.72 13.72 7.23
CA TRP A 147 13.15 14.78 6.42
C TRP A 147 13.97 15.11 5.15
N ARG A 148 15.27 14.83 5.10
CA ARG A 148 16.10 15.08 3.90
C ARG A 148 15.75 14.10 2.80
N LEU A 149 15.55 12.83 3.16
CA LEU A 149 15.09 11.79 2.23
C LEU A 149 13.66 12.06 1.76
N ILE A 150 12.80 12.55 2.66
CA ILE A 150 11.43 12.96 2.27
C ILE A 150 11.48 14.12 1.29
N ARG A 151 12.38 15.11 1.49
CA ARG A 151 12.59 16.20 0.54
C ARG A 151 13.08 15.68 -0.81
N LEU A 152 14.09 14.80 -0.83
CA LEU A 152 14.58 14.17 -2.05
C LEU A 152 13.47 13.38 -2.75
N GLY A 153 12.70 12.58 -2.00
CA GLY A 153 11.55 11.84 -2.54
C GLY A 153 10.56 12.78 -3.23
N ARG A 154 10.22 13.90 -2.60
CA ARG A 154 9.35 14.91 -3.23
C ARG A 154 9.93 15.45 -4.55
N GLU A 155 11.23 15.69 -4.62
CA GLU A 155 11.92 16.14 -5.85
C GLU A 155 11.84 15.07 -6.96
N LEU A 156 11.81 13.79 -6.59
CA LEU A 156 11.69 12.65 -7.51
C LEU A 156 10.24 12.30 -7.90
N GLY A 157 9.24 12.94 -7.27
CA GLY A 157 7.82 12.73 -7.60
C GLY A 157 7.00 11.98 -6.55
N TRP A 158 7.54 11.63 -5.39
CA TRP A 158 6.76 11.05 -4.30
C TRP A 158 5.81 12.09 -3.69
N THR A 159 4.60 11.67 -3.34
CA THR A 159 3.52 12.57 -2.92
C THR A 159 3.06 12.37 -1.49
N GLY A 160 3.51 11.32 -0.82
CA GLY A 160 3.11 11.02 0.54
C GLY A 160 4.17 10.28 1.33
N VAL A 161 3.94 10.14 2.63
CA VAL A 161 4.88 9.55 3.58
C VAL A 161 4.13 8.69 4.58
N ALA A 162 4.58 7.44 4.78
CA ALA A 162 4.26 6.66 5.95
C ALA A 162 5.23 7.07 7.08
N LEU A 163 4.71 7.64 8.16
CA LEU A 163 5.53 8.14 9.25
C LEU A 163 6.10 7.01 10.11
N LYS A 164 7.42 6.94 10.19
CA LYS A 164 8.12 5.91 10.96
C LYS A 164 8.26 6.29 12.43
N THR A 165 7.16 6.25 13.17
CA THR A 165 7.14 6.56 14.62
C THR A 165 7.94 5.56 15.44
N CYS A 166 8.13 4.34 14.95
CA CYS A 166 8.89 3.28 15.59
C CYS A 166 10.39 3.57 15.71
N LYS A 167 10.95 4.47 14.89
CA LYS A 167 12.38 4.80 14.92
C LYS A 167 12.69 5.94 15.90
N THR A 168 12.04 7.09 15.74
CA THR A 168 12.14 8.20 16.70
C THR A 168 10.90 9.08 16.63
N GLN A 169 10.35 9.44 17.79
CA GLN A 169 9.19 10.34 17.88
C GLN A 169 9.50 11.73 17.31
N THR A 170 10.64 12.29 17.67
CA THR A 170 11.07 13.62 17.19
C THR A 170 11.23 13.62 15.68
N GLY A 171 11.86 12.59 15.11
CA GLY A 171 12.02 12.45 13.67
C GLY A 171 10.69 12.36 12.94
N ALA A 172 9.74 11.58 13.48
CA ALA A 172 8.39 11.46 12.92
C ALA A 172 7.63 12.80 12.96
N ILE A 173 7.69 13.55 14.07
CA ILE A 173 7.05 14.87 14.19
C ILE A 173 7.66 15.86 13.20
N LEU A 174 8.99 15.92 13.07
CA LEU A 174 9.67 16.80 12.11
C LEU A 174 9.30 16.43 10.67
N SER A 175 9.26 15.14 10.34
CA SER A 175 8.83 14.65 9.03
C SER A 175 7.39 15.02 8.73
N LEU A 176 6.49 14.87 9.72
CA LEU A 176 5.09 15.28 9.64
C LEU A 176 4.97 16.78 9.35
N CYS A 177 5.67 17.61 10.12
CA CYS A 177 5.62 19.06 9.95
C CYS A 177 6.15 19.47 8.58
N TRP A 178 7.27 18.89 8.15
CA TRP A 178 7.85 19.18 6.86
C TRP A 178 6.93 18.77 5.70
N ALA A 179 6.40 17.56 5.75
CA ALA A 179 5.52 17.04 4.71
C ALA A 179 4.22 17.89 4.61
N LYS A 180 3.62 18.26 5.75
CA LYS A 180 2.45 19.16 5.76
C LYS A 180 2.75 20.54 5.16
N ALA A 181 3.91 21.12 5.50
CA ALA A 181 4.33 22.40 4.95
C ALA A 181 4.51 22.38 3.43
N HIS A 182 4.74 21.19 2.84
CA HIS A 182 4.96 21.00 1.42
C HIS A 182 3.81 20.31 0.69
N GLY A 183 2.65 20.16 1.34
CA GLY A 183 1.43 19.63 0.73
C GLY A 183 1.46 18.13 0.42
N GLN A 184 2.36 17.36 1.06
CA GLN A 184 2.38 15.90 0.90
C GLN A 184 1.28 15.24 1.73
N THR A 185 0.66 14.21 1.16
CA THR A 185 -0.29 13.36 1.88
C THR A 185 0.45 12.51 2.91
N LEU A 186 -0.17 12.28 4.06
CA LEU A 186 0.46 11.59 5.18
C LEU A 186 -0.38 10.43 5.67
N MET A 187 0.31 9.36 6.03
CA MET A 187 -0.23 8.27 6.83
C MET A 187 0.68 8.04 8.04
N VAL A 188 0.09 7.80 9.20
CA VAL A 188 0.81 7.40 10.42
C VAL A 188 0.77 5.88 10.51
N GLN A 189 1.93 5.27 10.61
CA GLN A 189 2.11 3.84 10.89
C GLN A 189 2.71 3.65 12.26
#